data_e7a2f4fa3e1018749237135d35c7a98c
#
_entry.id   e7a2f4fa3e1018749237135d35c7a98c
#
_cell.length_a   1.000
_cell.length_b   1.000
_cell.length_c   1.000
_cell.angle_alpha   90.00
_cell.angle_beta   90.00
_cell.angle_gamma   90.00
#
_symmetry.space_group_name_H-M   'P 1'
#
loop_
_entity.id
_entity.type
_entity.pdbx_description
1 polymer ?
#
loop_
_entity_poly.entity_id
_entity_poly.type
_entity_poly.pdbx_seq_one_letter_code
_entity_poly.pdbx_strand_id
1 'polypeptide(L)'
;NQDWVYSKDNQATFPSLPHGNYTFKVSSSENGIFLADNTLSYDFIITSPIWKRPWFIILGIVLAVGLIYSWMRSRERRMQREASLVKEKLESQFETLKSQINPHFLFNNFNTLITIIEENPTIAVEYVEKLSDFYRSILQYREHQTIPLNEELKIVKDYVFLLKKRFGENFKMSIEVYDFSNANVVPLTLQMLVENAIKHNVISKHDPLTVRVVQEDSGYITICNNLQKKIVAEHSTGFGLESIVKRYGLLTHKKVLIREERNEFKVSIPLMSNPKV
;
A
#
# COMPACT_ATOMS: atom_id res chain seq x y z
N ASN A 1 59.37 48.24 13.64
CA ASN A 1 60.06 49.54 13.72
C ASN A 1 61.30 49.37 14.59
N GLN A 2 62.38 49.79 14.06
CA GLN A 2 63.66 49.80 14.77
C GLN A 2 63.98 51.16 15.35
N ASP A 3 63.02 52.09 15.21
CA ASP A 3 63.27 53.47 15.65
C ASP A 3 62.91 53.69 17.12
N TRP A 4 63.78 54.37 17.84
CA TRP A 4 63.57 54.73 19.24
C TRP A 4 62.50 55.83 19.31
N VAL A 5 61.51 55.64 20.21
CA VAL A 5 60.50 56.64 20.52
C VAL A 5 60.81 57.26 21.84
N TYR A 6 61.07 58.58 21.89
CA TYR A 6 61.32 59.32 23.09
C TYR A 6 60.01 59.66 23.81
N SER A 7 59.86 59.23 25.02
CA SER A 7 58.71 59.61 25.83
C SER A 7 59.18 60.00 27.25
N LYS A 8 58.47 60.97 27.85
CA LYS A 8 58.57 61.27 29.24
C LYS A 8 57.64 60.42 30.11
N ASP A 9 56.72 59.70 29.47
CA ASP A 9 55.76 58.87 30.14
C ASP A 9 56.34 57.48 30.42
N ASN A 10 55.99 56.93 31.56
CA ASN A 10 56.39 55.56 31.95
C ASN A 10 55.54 54.49 31.26
N GLN A 11 54.78 54.85 30.20
CA GLN A 11 53.94 53.96 29.49
C GLN A 11 54.16 54.05 27.97
N ALA A 12 54.23 52.91 27.30
CA ALA A 12 54.23 52.79 25.87
C ALA A 12 53.01 51.91 25.39
N THR A 13 52.13 52.46 24.54
CA THR A 13 50.99 51.76 24.06
C THR A 13 51.17 51.44 22.57
N PHE A 14 51.06 50.14 22.22
CA PHE A 14 51.11 49.68 20.86
C PHE A 14 49.71 49.20 20.43
N PRO A 15 48.99 49.98 19.66
CA PRO A 15 47.54 49.75 19.43
C PRO A 15 47.20 48.48 18.59
N SER A 16 48.18 47.87 17.94
CA SER A 16 47.96 46.65 17.15
C SER A 16 49.28 46.00 16.77
N LEU A 17 49.68 45.00 17.53
CA LEU A 17 50.86 44.20 17.22
C LEU A 17 50.35 42.89 16.50
N PRO A 18 50.78 42.62 15.26
CA PRO A 18 50.55 41.34 14.62
C PRO A 18 51.15 40.17 15.42
N HIS A 19 50.71 38.93 15.16
CA HIS A 19 51.34 37.77 15.78
C HIS A 19 52.81 37.66 15.31
N GLY A 20 53.69 37.38 16.28
CA GLY A 20 55.11 37.30 16.02
C GLY A 20 55.94 37.39 17.32
N ASN A 21 57.26 37.33 17.17
CA ASN A 21 58.21 37.48 18.28
C ASN A 21 58.57 38.93 18.32
N TYR A 22 58.49 39.51 19.50
CA TYR A 22 58.80 40.91 19.76
C TYR A 22 59.81 41.04 20.92
N THR A 23 60.71 41.93 20.70
CA THR A 23 61.65 42.35 21.74
C THR A 23 61.38 43.82 22.09
N PHE A 24 60.83 44.07 23.23
CA PHE A 24 60.66 45.43 23.76
C PHE A 24 61.97 45.89 24.44
N LYS A 25 62.51 47.01 23.96
CA LYS A 25 63.72 47.55 24.48
C LYS A 25 63.47 48.93 25.09
N VAL A 26 63.96 49.13 26.30
CA VAL A 26 63.87 50.38 27.03
C VAL A 26 65.28 50.86 27.46
N SER A 27 65.59 52.09 27.18
CA SER A 27 66.81 52.71 27.62
C SER A 27 66.49 54.02 28.37
N SER A 28 67.08 54.20 29.47
CA SER A 28 66.97 55.47 30.20
C SER A 28 68.14 56.43 29.82
N SER A 29 67.81 57.70 29.75
CA SER A 29 68.82 58.76 29.50
C SER A 29 68.90 59.69 30.69
N GLU A 30 70.08 59.99 31.08
CA GLU A 30 70.37 61.04 32.04
C GLU A 30 71.05 62.18 31.26
N ASN A 31 70.54 63.37 31.36
CA ASN A 31 71.05 64.58 30.64
C ASN A 31 71.01 64.43 29.07
N GLY A 32 70.11 63.62 28.46
CA GLY A 32 69.97 63.47 27.02
C GLY A 32 70.99 62.53 26.35
N ILE A 33 71.88 61.93 27.11
CA ILE A 33 72.87 60.97 26.61
C ILE A 33 72.37 59.55 26.91
N PHE A 34 72.14 58.71 25.85
CA PHE A 34 71.78 57.31 25.99
C PHE A 34 73.04 56.46 26.04
N LEU A 35 73.25 55.76 27.14
CA LEU A 35 74.37 54.84 27.31
C LEU A 35 73.90 53.45 26.81
N ALA A 36 74.65 52.81 25.94
CA ALA A 36 74.30 51.48 25.37
C ALA A 36 74.19 50.41 26.49
N ASP A 37 74.90 50.58 27.64
CA ASP A 37 74.89 49.64 28.77
C ASP A 37 73.60 49.71 29.62
N ASN A 38 72.74 50.71 29.42
CA ASN A 38 71.52 50.92 30.21
C ASN A 38 70.24 50.51 29.46
N THR A 39 70.33 49.52 28.55
CA THR A 39 69.20 49.02 27.79
C THR A 39 68.65 47.75 28.38
N LEU A 40 67.39 47.76 28.83
CA LEU A 40 66.66 46.58 29.25
C LEU A 40 65.84 46.04 28.03
N SER A 41 65.93 44.73 27.80
CA SER A 41 65.20 44.07 26.78
C SER A 41 64.25 43.04 27.38
N TYR A 42 62.98 43.03 26.86
CA TYR A 42 61.97 42.08 27.25
C TYR A 42 61.41 41.42 26.03
N ASP A 43 61.58 40.09 25.91
CA ASP A 43 61.05 39.26 24.77
C ASP A 43 59.68 38.71 25.10
N PHE A 44 58.75 38.88 24.17
CA PHE A 44 57.40 38.28 24.28
C PHE A 44 56.91 37.82 22.94
N ILE A 45 55.97 36.83 22.96
CA ILE A 45 55.43 36.22 21.77
C ILE A 45 53.92 36.43 21.72
N ILE A 46 53.48 37.03 20.66
CA ILE A 46 52.05 37.12 20.37
C ILE A 46 51.70 35.93 19.49
N THR A 47 50.97 34.93 20.07
CA THR A 47 50.56 33.70 19.34
C THR A 47 49.35 33.97 18.45
N SER A 48 49.32 33.33 17.28
CA SER A 48 48.15 33.38 16.40
C SER A 48 46.94 32.70 17.05
N PRO A 49 45.71 33.24 16.86
CA PRO A 49 44.47 32.59 17.31
C PRO A 49 44.32 31.17 16.77
N ILE A 50 43.71 30.28 17.57
CA ILE A 50 43.57 28.85 17.23
C ILE A 50 42.91 28.61 15.89
N TRP A 51 41.91 29.45 15.54
CA TRP A 51 41.18 29.33 14.25
C TRP A 51 42.00 29.69 13.00
N LYS A 52 43.15 30.33 13.13
CA LYS A 52 44.11 30.63 12.04
C LYS A 52 45.19 29.55 11.89
N ARG A 53 45.22 28.56 12.76
CA ARG A 53 46.22 27.49 12.69
C ARG A 53 45.83 26.49 11.62
N PRO A 54 46.79 26.02 10.79
CA PRO A 54 46.48 25.10 9.66
C PRO A 54 45.74 23.83 10.07
N TRP A 55 46.07 23.24 11.20
CA TRP A 55 45.44 22.03 11.71
C TRP A 55 43.94 22.24 12.02
N PHE A 56 43.57 23.44 12.53
CA PHE A 56 42.15 23.75 12.84
C PHE A 56 41.34 23.88 11.58
N ILE A 57 41.90 24.50 10.51
CA ILE A 57 41.26 24.62 9.20
C ILE A 57 41.08 23.25 8.56
N ILE A 58 42.13 22.39 8.62
CA ILE A 58 42.10 21.03 8.10
C ILE A 58 41.01 20.22 8.83
N LEU A 59 40.93 20.29 10.15
CA LEU A 59 39.91 19.61 10.95
C LEU A 59 38.52 20.06 10.54
N GLY A 60 38.28 21.35 10.33
CA GLY A 60 37.02 21.91 9.86
C GLY A 60 36.59 21.36 8.49
N ILE A 61 37.55 21.28 7.56
CA ILE A 61 37.30 20.71 6.22
C ILE A 61 36.94 19.24 6.31
N VAL A 62 37.68 18.44 7.11
CA VAL A 62 37.39 17.00 7.29
C VAL A 62 36.02 16.78 7.88
N LEU A 63 35.62 17.55 8.88
CA LEU A 63 34.29 17.48 9.47
C LEU A 63 33.20 17.87 8.46
N ALA A 64 33.39 18.93 7.68
CA ALA A 64 32.43 19.35 6.66
C ALA A 64 32.26 18.29 5.58
N VAL A 65 33.34 17.70 5.07
CA VAL A 65 33.31 16.61 4.12
C VAL A 65 32.59 15.36 4.69
N GLY A 66 32.90 15.02 5.96
CA GLY A 66 32.22 13.91 6.64
C GLY A 66 30.70 14.10 6.79
N LEU A 67 30.27 15.32 7.13
CA LEU A 67 28.86 15.68 7.23
C LEU A 67 28.16 15.62 5.87
N ILE A 68 28.79 16.17 4.82
CA ILE A 68 28.25 16.10 3.45
C ILE A 68 28.12 14.65 3.01
N TYR A 69 29.15 13.83 3.21
CA TYR A 69 29.11 12.40 2.86
C TYR A 69 28.01 11.64 3.62
N SER A 70 27.89 11.87 4.93
CA SER A 70 26.86 11.28 5.76
C SER A 70 25.45 11.67 5.30
N TRP A 71 25.26 12.95 4.96
CA TRP A 71 24.00 13.47 4.45
C TRP A 71 23.63 12.84 3.09
N MET A 72 24.59 12.79 2.16
CA MET A 72 24.38 12.16 0.84
C MET A 72 24.01 10.69 0.99
N ARG A 73 24.73 9.94 1.81
CA ARG A 73 24.45 8.52 2.06
C ARG A 73 23.09 8.29 2.73
N SER A 74 22.70 9.18 3.64
CA SER A 74 21.39 9.15 4.29
C SER A 74 20.26 9.41 3.29
N ARG A 75 20.46 10.37 2.39
CA ARG A 75 19.51 10.70 1.30
C ARG A 75 19.35 9.52 0.32
N GLU A 76 20.45 8.93 -0.10
CA GLU A 76 20.43 7.75 -0.99
C GLU A 76 19.67 6.57 -0.36
N ARG A 77 19.91 6.28 0.92
CA ARG A 77 19.19 5.24 1.66
C ARG A 77 17.68 5.51 1.75
N ARG A 78 17.29 6.78 1.94
CA ARG A 78 15.85 7.16 1.94
C ARG A 78 15.23 6.93 0.59
N MET A 79 15.85 7.38 -0.49
CA MET A 79 15.35 7.18 -1.86
C MET A 79 15.22 5.69 -2.21
N GLN A 80 16.20 4.86 -1.84
CA GLN A 80 16.14 3.41 -2.06
C GLN A 80 14.98 2.77 -1.27
N ARG A 81 14.75 3.19 -0.02
CA ARG A 81 13.62 2.70 0.78
C ARG A 81 12.27 3.10 0.18
N GLU A 82 12.13 4.35 -0.24
CA GLU A 82 10.90 4.82 -0.89
C GLU A 82 10.65 4.06 -2.19
N ALA A 83 11.66 3.85 -3.01
CA ALA A 83 11.57 3.07 -4.25
C ALA A 83 11.18 1.60 -3.96
N SER A 84 11.75 0.98 -2.92
CA SER A 84 11.40 -0.40 -2.54
C SER A 84 9.96 -0.51 -2.04
N LEU A 85 9.48 0.46 -1.25
CA LEU A 85 8.09 0.49 -0.78
C LEU A 85 7.09 0.69 -1.93
N VAL A 86 7.42 1.55 -2.89
CA VAL A 86 6.58 1.74 -4.10
C VAL A 86 6.54 0.45 -4.93
N LYS A 87 7.69 -0.21 -5.11
CA LYS A 87 7.77 -1.49 -5.82
C LYS A 87 6.94 -2.58 -5.13
N GLU A 88 7.09 -2.75 -3.82
CA GLU A 88 6.33 -3.72 -3.02
C GLU A 88 4.82 -3.45 -3.09
N LYS A 89 4.42 -2.17 -3.01
CA LYS A 89 3.02 -1.78 -3.17
C LYS A 89 2.48 -2.13 -4.56
N LEU A 90 3.25 -1.85 -5.62
CA LEU A 90 2.88 -2.21 -6.99
C LEU A 90 2.79 -3.72 -7.19
N GLU A 91 3.75 -4.48 -6.67
CA GLU A 91 3.73 -5.96 -6.72
C GLU A 91 2.51 -6.52 -5.97
N SER A 92 2.22 -6.00 -4.76
CA SER A 92 1.03 -6.38 -4.00
C SER A 92 -0.27 -6.03 -4.73
N GLN A 93 -0.34 -4.85 -5.36
CA GLN A 93 -1.49 -4.47 -6.18
C GLN A 93 -1.62 -5.35 -7.42
N PHE A 94 -0.51 -5.68 -8.08
CA PHE A 94 -0.49 -6.59 -9.24
C PHE A 94 -0.89 -8.02 -8.87
N GLU A 95 -0.39 -8.56 -7.76
CA GLU A 95 -0.81 -9.87 -7.22
C GLU A 95 -2.30 -9.87 -6.88
N THR A 96 -2.80 -8.80 -6.28
CA THR A 96 -4.23 -8.63 -6.00
C THR A 96 -5.05 -8.58 -7.29
N LEU A 97 -4.57 -7.87 -8.32
CA LEU A 97 -5.18 -7.83 -9.66
C LEU A 97 -5.21 -9.21 -10.30
N LYS A 98 -4.08 -9.92 -10.28
CA LYS A 98 -3.93 -11.26 -10.84
C LYS A 98 -4.83 -12.28 -10.14
N SER A 99 -4.96 -12.19 -8.81
CA SER A 99 -5.81 -13.10 -8.04
C SER A 99 -7.32 -12.89 -8.25
N GLN A 100 -7.72 -11.70 -8.72
CA GLN A 100 -9.13 -11.35 -8.92
C GLN A 100 -9.72 -11.85 -10.25
N ILE A 101 -8.87 -12.08 -11.25
CA ILE A 101 -9.26 -12.87 -12.41
C ILE A 101 -8.94 -14.31 -12.03
N ASN A 102 -9.93 -15.07 -11.59
CA ASN A 102 -9.74 -16.49 -11.27
C ASN A 102 -9.23 -17.22 -12.54
N PRO A 103 -7.91 -17.52 -12.66
CA PRO A 103 -7.36 -18.07 -13.90
C PRO A 103 -7.98 -19.43 -14.23
N HIS A 104 -8.29 -20.20 -13.20
CA HIS A 104 -8.94 -21.50 -13.36
C HIS A 104 -10.37 -21.35 -13.91
N PHE A 105 -11.12 -20.34 -13.48
CA PHE A 105 -12.44 -20.04 -14.07
C PHE A 105 -12.30 -19.64 -15.53
N LEU A 106 -11.32 -18.79 -15.87
CA LEU A 106 -11.08 -18.36 -17.24
C LEU A 106 -10.73 -19.56 -18.16
N PHE A 107 -9.79 -20.41 -17.76
CA PHE A 107 -9.43 -21.62 -18.51
C PHE A 107 -10.63 -22.56 -18.70
N ASN A 108 -11.45 -22.74 -17.68
CA ASN A 108 -12.64 -23.56 -17.77
C ASN A 108 -13.68 -22.98 -18.73
N ASN A 109 -13.84 -21.64 -18.78
CA ASN A 109 -14.73 -21.01 -19.75
C ASN A 109 -14.22 -21.18 -21.18
N PHE A 110 -12.91 -21.07 -21.43
CA PHE A 110 -12.35 -21.33 -22.76
C PHE A 110 -12.55 -22.78 -23.21
N ASN A 111 -12.32 -23.74 -22.32
CA ASN A 111 -12.58 -25.15 -22.64
C ASN A 111 -14.04 -25.40 -22.95
N THR A 112 -14.96 -24.82 -22.17
CA THR A 112 -16.42 -24.89 -22.44
C THR A 112 -16.77 -24.23 -23.78
N LEU A 113 -16.18 -23.07 -24.07
CA LEU A 113 -16.39 -22.36 -25.33
C LEU A 113 -15.94 -23.19 -26.53
N ILE A 114 -14.79 -23.86 -26.48
CA ILE A 114 -14.31 -24.74 -27.55
C ILE A 114 -15.35 -25.84 -27.83
N THR A 115 -15.86 -26.51 -26.80
CA THR A 115 -16.88 -27.54 -26.93
C THR A 115 -18.17 -26.96 -27.56
N ILE A 116 -18.62 -25.77 -27.11
CA ILE A 116 -19.84 -25.14 -27.65
C ILE A 116 -19.64 -24.72 -29.11
N ILE A 117 -18.47 -24.27 -29.54
CA ILE A 117 -18.17 -23.90 -30.92
C ILE A 117 -18.33 -25.14 -31.83
N GLU A 118 -17.88 -26.32 -31.38
CA GLU A 118 -18.00 -27.56 -32.13
C GLU A 118 -19.47 -28.05 -32.21
N GLU A 119 -20.24 -27.90 -31.13
CA GLU A 119 -21.62 -28.37 -31.05
C GLU A 119 -22.63 -27.39 -31.66
N ASN A 120 -22.53 -26.09 -31.37
CA ASN A 120 -23.48 -25.06 -31.81
C ASN A 120 -22.81 -23.65 -31.83
N PRO A 121 -22.33 -23.20 -33.01
CA PRO A 121 -21.71 -21.91 -33.18
C PRO A 121 -22.55 -20.70 -32.75
N THR A 122 -23.88 -20.79 -32.90
CA THR A 122 -24.80 -19.70 -32.52
C THR A 122 -24.80 -19.50 -30.99
N ILE A 123 -24.81 -20.59 -30.24
CA ILE A 123 -24.73 -20.55 -28.78
C ILE A 123 -23.33 -20.07 -28.33
N ALA A 124 -22.27 -20.34 -29.09
CA ALA A 124 -20.94 -19.88 -28.82
C ALA A 124 -20.84 -18.33 -28.80
N VAL A 125 -21.53 -17.66 -29.73
CA VAL A 125 -21.60 -16.20 -29.78
C VAL A 125 -22.26 -15.64 -28.51
N GLU A 126 -23.44 -16.17 -28.16
CA GLU A 126 -24.13 -15.77 -26.92
C GLU A 126 -23.27 -16.02 -25.68
N TYR A 127 -22.55 -17.14 -25.65
CA TYR A 127 -21.64 -17.45 -24.54
C TYR A 127 -20.51 -16.41 -24.38
N VAL A 128 -19.88 -15.98 -25.50
CA VAL A 128 -18.83 -14.96 -25.50
C VAL A 128 -19.39 -13.60 -25.09
N GLU A 129 -20.57 -13.24 -25.53
CA GLU A 129 -21.24 -11.99 -25.12
C GLU A 129 -21.48 -11.98 -23.60
N LYS A 130 -22.05 -13.05 -23.06
CA LYS A 130 -22.31 -13.21 -21.62
C LYS A 130 -21.03 -13.22 -20.80
N LEU A 131 -19.97 -13.87 -21.29
CA LEU A 131 -18.65 -13.86 -20.66
C LEU A 131 -18.06 -12.45 -20.63
N SER A 132 -18.18 -11.71 -21.73
CA SER A 132 -17.71 -10.32 -21.83
C SER A 132 -18.47 -9.39 -20.90
N ASP A 133 -19.80 -9.50 -20.83
CA ASP A 133 -20.65 -8.70 -19.95
C ASP A 133 -20.36 -8.98 -18.48
N PHE A 134 -20.17 -10.25 -18.12
CA PHE A 134 -19.76 -10.67 -16.78
C PHE A 134 -18.42 -10.01 -16.35
N TYR A 135 -17.38 -10.12 -17.19
CA TYR A 135 -16.08 -9.51 -16.85
C TYR A 135 -16.14 -7.98 -16.85
N ARG A 136 -16.90 -7.36 -17.74
CA ARG A 136 -17.11 -5.90 -17.76
C ARG A 136 -17.77 -5.43 -16.47
N SER A 137 -18.78 -6.14 -15.99
CA SER A 137 -19.45 -5.84 -14.73
C SER A 137 -18.53 -5.99 -13.52
N ILE A 138 -17.69 -7.04 -13.46
CA ILE A 138 -16.68 -7.20 -12.42
C ILE A 138 -15.75 -5.99 -12.38
N LEU A 139 -15.23 -5.55 -13.53
CA LEU A 139 -14.29 -4.42 -13.60
C LEU A 139 -14.98 -3.10 -13.23
N GLN A 140 -16.23 -2.90 -13.67
CA GLN A 140 -17.00 -1.68 -13.42
C GLN A 140 -17.31 -1.49 -11.94
N TYR A 141 -17.74 -2.53 -11.24
CA TYR A 141 -18.22 -2.42 -9.87
C TYR A 141 -17.15 -2.67 -8.80
N ARG A 142 -15.96 -2.99 -9.21
CA ARG A 142 -14.86 -3.39 -8.32
C ARG A 142 -14.55 -2.38 -7.22
N GLU A 143 -14.54 -1.08 -7.55
CA GLU A 143 -14.16 -0.01 -6.62
C GLU A 143 -15.35 0.59 -5.88
N HIS A 144 -16.57 0.14 -6.19
CA HIS A 144 -17.77 0.62 -5.53
C HIS A 144 -17.90 0.03 -4.13
N GLN A 145 -18.33 0.83 -3.18
CA GLN A 145 -18.63 0.35 -1.83
C GLN A 145 -19.90 -0.49 -1.83
N THR A 146 -20.93 -0.04 -2.52
CA THR A 146 -22.22 -0.72 -2.67
C THR A 146 -22.76 -0.53 -4.08
N ILE A 147 -23.57 -1.48 -4.55
CA ILE A 147 -24.32 -1.40 -5.80
C ILE A 147 -25.78 -1.77 -5.58
N PRO A 148 -26.70 -1.31 -6.44
CA PRO A 148 -28.07 -1.73 -6.41
C PRO A 148 -28.20 -3.26 -6.55
N LEU A 149 -29.14 -3.85 -5.80
CA LEU A 149 -29.35 -5.31 -5.80
C LEU A 149 -29.68 -5.85 -7.19
N ASN A 150 -30.42 -5.10 -8.04
CA ASN A 150 -30.71 -5.49 -9.40
C ASN A 150 -29.45 -5.66 -10.27
N GLU A 151 -28.44 -4.81 -10.08
CA GLU A 151 -27.16 -4.92 -10.81
C GLU A 151 -26.40 -6.17 -10.35
N GLU A 152 -26.33 -6.43 -9.05
CA GLU A 152 -25.72 -7.64 -8.50
C GLU A 152 -26.41 -8.90 -9.02
N LEU A 153 -27.75 -8.91 -9.08
CA LEU A 153 -28.51 -10.03 -9.61
C LEU A 153 -28.31 -10.23 -11.12
N LYS A 154 -28.06 -9.14 -11.87
CA LYS A 154 -27.70 -9.24 -13.29
C LYS A 154 -26.35 -9.95 -13.45
N ILE A 155 -25.35 -9.56 -12.66
CA ILE A 155 -24.03 -10.21 -12.65
C ILE A 155 -24.16 -11.70 -12.33
N VAL A 156 -24.95 -12.03 -11.32
CA VAL A 156 -25.22 -13.42 -10.94
C VAL A 156 -25.91 -14.20 -12.06
N LYS A 157 -26.89 -13.61 -12.75
CA LYS A 157 -27.57 -14.27 -13.87
C LYS A 157 -26.61 -14.58 -15.02
N ASP A 158 -25.73 -13.64 -15.38
CA ASP A 158 -24.73 -13.87 -16.41
C ASP A 158 -23.73 -14.96 -15.98
N TYR A 159 -23.28 -14.94 -14.73
CA TYR A 159 -22.43 -15.98 -14.15
C TYR A 159 -23.10 -17.37 -14.18
N VAL A 160 -24.37 -17.46 -13.78
CA VAL A 160 -25.16 -18.69 -13.77
C VAL A 160 -25.35 -19.24 -15.19
N PHE A 161 -25.55 -18.38 -16.19
CA PHE A 161 -25.61 -18.80 -17.59
C PHE A 161 -24.34 -19.55 -18.01
N LEU A 162 -23.14 -18.98 -17.66
CA LEU A 162 -21.85 -19.61 -17.95
C LEU A 162 -21.71 -20.96 -17.22
N LEU A 163 -22.13 -21.02 -15.96
CA LEU A 163 -22.11 -22.25 -15.17
C LEU A 163 -23.03 -23.34 -15.70
N LYS A 164 -24.24 -22.97 -16.12
CA LYS A 164 -25.19 -23.92 -16.72
C LYS A 164 -24.65 -24.52 -18.03
N LYS A 165 -23.95 -23.74 -18.84
CA LYS A 165 -23.30 -24.28 -20.05
C LYS A 165 -22.18 -25.26 -19.73
N ARG A 166 -21.47 -25.04 -18.59
CA ARG A 166 -20.37 -25.92 -18.12
C ARG A 166 -20.88 -27.20 -17.46
N PHE A 167 -21.86 -27.10 -16.55
CA PHE A 167 -22.29 -28.20 -15.68
C PHE A 167 -23.60 -28.86 -16.16
N GLY A 168 -24.28 -28.24 -17.11
CA GLY A 168 -25.59 -28.73 -17.61
C GLY A 168 -26.63 -28.82 -16.50
N GLU A 169 -27.39 -29.89 -16.49
CA GLU A 169 -28.46 -30.19 -15.53
C GLU A 169 -27.93 -30.52 -14.10
N ASN A 170 -26.62 -30.69 -13.95
CA ASN A 170 -26.02 -31.00 -12.67
C ASN A 170 -25.87 -29.75 -11.75
N PHE A 171 -26.12 -28.55 -12.30
CA PHE A 171 -26.15 -27.29 -11.55
C PHE A 171 -27.52 -26.62 -11.73
N LYS A 172 -28.23 -26.42 -10.63
CA LYS A 172 -29.51 -25.76 -10.57
C LYS A 172 -29.47 -24.50 -9.73
N MET A 173 -30.07 -23.43 -10.20
CA MET A 173 -30.20 -22.20 -9.42
C MET A 173 -31.56 -21.55 -9.59
N SER A 174 -32.16 -21.13 -8.45
CA SER A 174 -33.37 -20.29 -8.40
C SER A 174 -33.09 -18.96 -7.70
N ILE A 175 -33.78 -17.91 -8.15
CA ILE A 175 -33.73 -16.57 -7.59
C ILE A 175 -35.16 -16.15 -7.25
N GLU A 176 -35.43 -16.05 -5.96
CA GLU A 176 -36.73 -15.72 -5.38
C GLU A 176 -36.60 -14.37 -4.63
N VAL A 177 -36.52 -13.30 -5.41
CA VAL A 177 -36.36 -11.93 -4.92
C VAL A 177 -37.51 -11.08 -5.49
N TYR A 178 -38.23 -10.42 -4.60
CA TYR A 178 -39.51 -9.76 -4.97
C TYR A 178 -39.37 -8.25 -5.07
N ASP A 179 -38.58 -7.62 -4.21
CA ASP A 179 -38.40 -6.18 -4.17
C ASP A 179 -36.94 -5.77 -4.26
N PHE A 180 -36.61 -5.07 -5.34
CA PHE A 180 -35.28 -4.52 -5.59
C PHE A 180 -35.20 -3.03 -5.29
N SER A 181 -36.35 -2.40 -4.95
CA SER A 181 -36.42 -0.95 -4.77
C SER A 181 -35.64 -0.56 -3.52
N ASN A 182 -34.67 0.32 -3.69
CA ASN A 182 -33.83 0.88 -2.60
C ASN A 182 -32.96 -0.12 -1.84
N ALA A 183 -32.70 -1.30 -2.39
CA ALA A 183 -31.82 -2.29 -1.78
C ALA A 183 -30.43 -2.28 -2.45
N ASN A 184 -29.40 -2.05 -1.66
CA ASN A 184 -28.00 -2.10 -2.07
C ASN A 184 -27.27 -3.24 -1.35
N VAL A 185 -26.26 -3.78 -2.03
CA VAL A 185 -25.38 -4.83 -1.53
C VAL A 185 -23.93 -4.49 -1.81
N VAL A 186 -23.02 -5.16 -1.12
CA VAL A 186 -21.59 -5.08 -1.44
C VAL A 186 -21.36 -5.79 -2.79
N PRO A 187 -20.69 -5.17 -3.77
CA PRO A 187 -20.49 -5.73 -5.09
C PRO A 187 -19.87 -7.13 -5.07
N LEU A 188 -20.31 -7.98 -6.00
CA LEU A 188 -19.82 -9.34 -6.24
C LEU A 188 -20.04 -10.30 -5.07
N THR A 189 -20.84 -9.94 -4.06
CA THR A 189 -21.09 -10.79 -2.90
C THR A 189 -21.89 -12.04 -3.25
N LEU A 190 -22.98 -11.88 -4.00
CA LEU A 190 -23.81 -13.02 -4.41
C LEU A 190 -23.03 -13.95 -5.35
N GLN A 191 -22.30 -13.37 -6.31
CA GLN A 191 -21.43 -14.13 -7.20
C GLN A 191 -20.37 -14.95 -6.41
N MET A 192 -19.69 -14.33 -5.44
CA MET A 192 -18.71 -15.02 -4.60
C MET A 192 -19.32 -16.15 -3.77
N LEU A 193 -20.57 -16.00 -3.29
CA LEU A 193 -21.26 -17.04 -2.55
C LEU A 193 -21.67 -18.22 -3.45
N VAL A 194 -22.08 -17.96 -4.69
CA VAL A 194 -22.31 -19.02 -5.69
C VAL A 194 -21.01 -19.73 -6.03
N GLU A 195 -19.90 -19.00 -6.21
CA GLU A 195 -18.58 -19.58 -6.45
C GLU A 195 -18.15 -20.47 -5.28
N ASN A 196 -18.35 -20.03 -4.04
CA ASN A 196 -18.09 -20.83 -2.85
C ASN A 196 -18.89 -22.13 -2.82
N ALA A 197 -20.17 -22.09 -3.21
CA ALA A 197 -20.99 -23.29 -3.30
C ALA A 197 -20.40 -24.31 -4.28
N ILE A 198 -19.95 -23.85 -5.46
CA ILE A 198 -19.33 -24.70 -6.49
C ILE A 198 -17.96 -25.23 -6.04
N LYS A 199 -17.16 -24.40 -5.41
CA LYS A 199 -15.82 -24.75 -4.97
C LYS A 199 -15.83 -25.85 -3.90
N HIS A 200 -16.76 -25.77 -2.96
CA HIS A 200 -16.79 -26.65 -1.80
C HIS A 200 -17.65 -27.90 -1.94
N ASN A 201 -18.47 -27.99 -3.00
CA ASN A 201 -19.36 -29.12 -3.21
C ASN A 201 -19.01 -29.93 -4.45
N VAL A 202 -19.29 -31.21 -4.40
CA VAL A 202 -19.27 -32.11 -5.58
C VAL A 202 -20.47 -31.77 -6.46
N ILE A 203 -20.26 -31.74 -7.78
CA ILE A 203 -21.34 -31.52 -8.77
C ILE A 203 -21.36 -32.74 -9.65
N SER A 204 -22.41 -33.54 -9.54
CA SER A 204 -22.56 -34.77 -10.30
C SER A 204 -23.99 -34.98 -10.81
N LYS A 205 -24.17 -35.92 -11.74
CA LYS A 205 -25.50 -36.26 -12.25
C LYS A 205 -26.39 -36.91 -11.19
N HIS A 206 -25.81 -37.65 -10.26
CA HIS A 206 -26.57 -38.31 -9.19
C HIS A 206 -26.95 -37.35 -8.08
N ASP A 207 -26.04 -36.38 -7.81
CA ASP A 207 -26.23 -35.37 -6.79
C ASP A 207 -26.00 -33.97 -7.37
N PRO A 208 -27.04 -33.36 -8.00
CA PRO A 208 -26.93 -32.02 -8.55
C PRO A 208 -26.74 -30.97 -7.47
N LEU A 209 -25.87 -30.00 -7.71
CA LEU A 209 -25.76 -28.85 -6.82
C LEU A 209 -26.90 -27.87 -7.05
N THR A 210 -27.69 -27.62 -6.02
CA THR A 210 -28.80 -26.66 -6.05
C THR A 210 -28.46 -25.44 -5.21
N VAL A 211 -28.52 -24.25 -5.80
CA VAL A 211 -28.32 -22.98 -5.13
C VAL A 211 -29.61 -22.17 -5.20
N ARG A 212 -30.03 -21.58 -4.09
CA ARG A 212 -31.22 -20.72 -4.03
C ARG A 212 -30.83 -19.37 -3.47
N VAL A 213 -31.33 -18.31 -4.08
CA VAL A 213 -31.24 -16.94 -3.56
C VAL A 213 -32.64 -16.50 -3.18
N VAL A 214 -32.84 -16.22 -1.90
CA VAL A 214 -34.15 -15.90 -1.32
C VAL A 214 -34.06 -14.55 -0.60
N GLN A 215 -35.03 -13.70 -0.83
CA GLN A 215 -35.19 -12.47 -0.05
C GLN A 215 -36.03 -12.78 1.20
N GLU A 216 -35.50 -12.40 2.36
CA GLU A 216 -36.21 -12.53 3.64
C GLU A 216 -36.86 -11.20 4.01
N ASP A 217 -38.03 -11.26 4.69
CA ASP A 217 -38.77 -10.08 5.17
C ASP A 217 -37.98 -9.27 6.23
N SER A 218 -36.95 -9.87 6.80
CA SER A 218 -36.05 -9.24 7.79
C SER A 218 -35.08 -8.20 7.21
N GLY A 219 -35.13 -7.96 5.89
CA GLY A 219 -34.17 -7.07 5.20
C GLY A 219 -32.81 -7.75 4.97
N TYR A 220 -32.85 -9.06 4.76
CA TYR A 220 -31.72 -9.89 4.37
C TYR A 220 -31.99 -10.56 3.01
N ILE A 221 -30.91 -10.85 2.30
CA ILE A 221 -30.93 -11.79 1.18
C ILE A 221 -30.09 -12.99 1.55
N THR A 222 -30.65 -14.18 1.40
CA THR A 222 -30.02 -15.43 1.81
C THR A 222 -29.70 -16.28 0.59
N ILE A 223 -28.45 -16.71 0.52
CA ILE A 223 -28.00 -17.72 -0.44
C ILE A 223 -27.88 -19.03 0.33
N CYS A 224 -28.54 -20.06 -0.19
CA CYS A 224 -28.45 -21.41 0.36
C CYS A 224 -28.10 -22.41 -0.73
N ASN A 225 -27.29 -23.40 -0.37
CA ASN A 225 -26.99 -24.55 -1.21
C ASN A 225 -27.06 -25.85 -0.43
N ASN A 226 -27.38 -26.95 -1.11
CA ASN A 226 -27.25 -28.27 -0.55
C ASN A 226 -25.78 -28.62 -0.31
N LEU A 227 -25.49 -29.39 0.76
CA LEU A 227 -24.14 -29.77 1.16
C LEU A 227 -23.74 -31.13 0.55
N GLN A 228 -22.69 -31.09 -0.23
CA GLN A 228 -22.06 -32.24 -0.88
C GLN A 228 -20.53 -32.10 -0.79
N LYS A 229 -20.03 -31.99 0.45
CA LYS A 229 -18.63 -31.59 0.72
C LYS A 229 -17.63 -32.44 -0.06
N LYS A 230 -16.71 -31.80 -0.79
CA LYS A 230 -15.57 -32.46 -1.43
C LYS A 230 -14.65 -33.03 -0.35
N ILE A 231 -14.20 -34.27 -0.51
CA ILE A 231 -13.30 -34.97 0.44
C ILE A 231 -11.90 -34.31 0.45
N VAL A 232 -11.47 -33.80 -0.72
CA VAL A 232 -10.20 -33.07 -0.86
C VAL A 232 -10.57 -31.59 -0.97
N ALA A 233 -10.37 -30.84 0.11
CA ALA A 233 -10.45 -29.40 0.05
C ALA A 233 -9.28 -28.91 -0.85
N GLU A 234 -9.59 -28.42 -2.06
CA GLU A 234 -8.64 -27.52 -2.74
C GLU A 234 -8.23 -26.46 -1.72
N HIS A 235 -6.94 -26.13 -1.64
CA HIS A 235 -6.42 -25.15 -0.69
C HIS A 235 -7.33 -23.91 -0.68
N SER A 236 -8.33 -23.94 0.19
CA SER A 236 -9.23 -22.82 0.36
C SER A 236 -8.47 -21.83 1.24
N THR A 237 -8.08 -20.74 0.66
CA THR A 237 -7.44 -19.62 1.38
C THR A 237 -8.36 -18.98 2.42
N GLY A 238 -9.61 -19.46 2.59
CA GLY A 238 -10.60 -18.89 3.52
C GLY A 238 -11.04 -17.45 3.19
N PHE A 239 -10.34 -16.80 2.28
CA PHE A 239 -10.47 -15.36 2.02
C PHE A 239 -11.84 -14.89 1.49
N GLY A 240 -12.63 -15.76 0.83
CA GLY A 240 -13.89 -15.34 0.21
C GLY A 240 -14.93 -14.90 1.24
N LEU A 241 -15.27 -15.79 2.17
CA LEU A 241 -16.33 -15.55 3.15
C LEU A 241 -15.91 -14.53 4.23
N GLU A 242 -14.66 -14.63 4.70
CA GLU A 242 -14.08 -13.65 5.62
C GLU A 242 -14.03 -12.24 5.01
N SER A 243 -13.70 -12.13 3.73
CA SER A 243 -13.71 -10.86 3.00
C SER A 243 -15.11 -10.24 2.95
N ILE A 244 -16.15 -11.06 2.68
CA ILE A 244 -17.54 -10.61 2.71
C ILE A 244 -17.90 -10.08 4.10
N VAL A 245 -17.64 -10.86 5.16
CA VAL A 245 -17.92 -10.46 6.55
C VAL A 245 -17.22 -9.15 6.91
N LYS A 246 -15.94 -9.03 6.55
CA LYS A 246 -15.14 -7.82 6.81
C LYS A 246 -15.69 -6.60 6.07
N ARG A 247 -16.03 -6.74 4.77
CA ARG A 247 -16.56 -5.63 3.97
C ARG A 247 -17.91 -5.16 4.50
N TYR A 248 -18.83 -6.08 4.85
CA TYR A 248 -20.11 -5.71 5.44
C TYR A 248 -19.94 -5.06 6.82
N GLY A 249 -19.02 -5.55 7.65
CA GLY A 249 -18.72 -4.96 8.96
C GLY A 249 -18.20 -3.51 8.92
N LEU A 250 -17.63 -3.08 7.78
CA LEU A 250 -17.22 -1.69 7.56
C LEU A 250 -18.37 -0.76 7.12
N LEU A 251 -19.44 -1.32 6.56
CA LEU A 251 -20.51 -0.55 5.91
C LEU A 251 -21.82 -0.55 6.68
N THR A 252 -22.05 -1.54 7.55
CA THR A 252 -23.30 -1.66 8.30
C THR A 252 -23.09 -2.29 9.67
N HIS A 253 -23.96 -1.95 10.63
CA HIS A 253 -24.00 -2.59 11.95
C HIS A 253 -24.67 -3.97 11.93
N LYS A 254 -25.40 -4.32 10.86
CA LYS A 254 -26.00 -5.62 10.69
C LYS A 254 -24.94 -6.67 10.32
N LYS A 255 -24.99 -7.84 10.96
CA LYS A 255 -23.99 -8.89 10.73
C LYS A 255 -24.39 -9.80 9.58
N VAL A 256 -23.41 -10.29 8.83
CA VAL A 256 -23.58 -11.43 7.94
C VAL A 256 -23.82 -12.68 8.80
N LEU A 257 -24.85 -13.44 8.51
CA LEU A 257 -25.20 -14.65 9.23
C LEU A 257 -24.81 -15.88 8.41
N ILE A 258 -24.02 -16.75 8.99
CA ILE A 258 -23.54 -17.99 8.36
C ILE A 258 -24.09 -19.15 9.19
N ARG A 259 -24.79 -20.07 8.54
CA ARG A 259 -25.37 -21.22 9.19
C ARG A 259 -25.18 -22.47 8.36
N GLU A 260 -24.90 -23.57 9.01
CA GLU A 260 -24.91 -24.90 8.42
C GLU A 260 -26.01 -25.69 9.14
N GLU A 261 -27.08 -26.00 8.45
CA GLU A 261 -28.27 -26.64 9.04
C GLU A 261 -28.60 -27.90 8.23
N ARG A 262 -28.67 -29.05 8.95
CA ARG A 262 -29.00 -30.37 8.38
C ARG A 262 -28.12 -30.72 7.17
N ASN A 263 -28.58 -30.35 5.97
CA ASN A 263 -27.90 -30.64 4.70
C ASN A 263 -27.80 -29.41 3.80
N GLU A 264 -27.93 -28.22 4.39
CA GLU A 264 -27.84 -26.94 3.66
C GLU A 264 -26.82 -26.02 4.32
N PHE A 265 -26.09 -25.29 3.48
CA PHE A 265 -25.26 -24.16 3.89
C PHE A 265 -25.95 -22.85 3.50
N LYS A 266 -26.10 -21.94 4.47
CA LYS A 266 -26.84 -20.69 4.33
C LYS A 266 -25.98 -19.50 4.70
N VAL A 267 -25.96 -18.49 3.86
CA VAL A 267 -25.34 -17.20 4.15
C VAL A 267 -26.36 -16.09 3.91
N SER A 268 -26.73 -15.38 4.97
CA SER A 268 -27.64 -14.24 4.89
C SER A 268 -26.86 -12.96 4.99
N ILE A 269 -26.94 -12.10 3.98
CA ILE A 269 -26.32 -10.79 3.90
C ILE A 269 -27.36 -9.69 4.07
N PRO A 270 -27.06 -8.64 4.87
CA PRO A 270 -28.01 -7.56 5.08
C PRO A 270 -28.15 -6.70 3.82
N LEU A 271 -29.38 -6.35 3.48
CA LEU A 271 -29.68 -5.33 2.49
C LEU A 271 -29.46 -3.95 3.11
N MET A 272 -28.81 -3.08 2.37
CA MET A 272 -28.54 -1.68 2.76
C MET A 272 -29.48 -0.75 2.00
N SER A 273 -30.02 0.25 2.65
CA SER A 273 -30.77 1.29 1.96
C SER A 273 -29.85 2.14 1.10
N ASN A 274 -30.35 2.60 -0.04
CA ASN A 274 -29.63 3.56 -0.87
C ASN A 274 -29.24 4.77 -0.01
N PRO A 275 -27.97 5.20 0.03
CA PRO A 275 -27.65 6.46 0.66
C PRO A 275 -28.52 7.53 -0.01
N LYS A 276 -29.36 8.21 0.77
CA LYS A 276 -30.13 9.35 0.25
C LYS A 276 -29.11 10.34 -0.31
N VAL A 277 -29.21 10.59 -1.63
CA VAL A 277 -28.50 11.67 -2.32
C VAL A 277 -28.88 13.01 -1.67
#